data_3fbd8545ba49d1018bc48fbfbf2fd19d
#
_entry.id   3fbd8545ba49d1018bc48fbfbf2fd19d
#
_cell.length_a   1.000
_cell.length_b   1.000
_cell.length_c   1.000
_cell.angle_alpha   90.00
_cell.angle_beta   90.00
_cell.angle_gamma   90.00
#
_symmetry.space_group_name_H-M   'P 1'
#
loop_
_entity.id
_entity.type
_entity.pdbx_description
1 polymer ?
#
loop_
_entity_poly.entity_id
_entity_poly.type
_entity_poly.pdbx_seq_one_letter_code
_entity_poly.pdbx_strand_id
1 'polypeptide(L)'
;TARSVLDPAVSREDAVFNVSRSALLIAALTQSPDLLMAATEDRLHQNSRAAAMPETDSLVRALRAAGFAAVVSGAGPSVLVLADGPGRRLDAVAVADAHTSGTWQPLMLAVDFLGGTVRASAEGASSHEL
;
A
#
# COMPACT_ATOMS: atom_id res chain seq x y z
N THR A 1 19.57 -3.63 -5.60
CA THR A 1 18.79 -2.99 -4.54
C THR A 1 17.62 -2.22 -5.14
N ALA A 2 16.47 -2.11 -4.44
CA ALA A 2 15.25 -1.45 -4.95
C ALA A 2 15.45 0.05 -5.33
N ARG A 3 16.53 0.66 -4.85
CA ARG A 3 16.90 2.05 -5.18
C ARG A 3 17.69 2.19 -6.47
N SER A 4 18.39 1.14 -6.93
CA SER A 4 19.24 1.22 -8.12
C SER A 4 18.46 1.29 -9.42
N VAL A 5 17.17 1.02 -9.41
CA VAL A 5 16.28 1.10 -10.58
C VAL A 5 15.55 2.45 -10.69
N LEU A 6 15.74 3.33 -9.72
CA LEU A 6 15.14 4.68 -9.75
C LEU A 6 16.05 5.63 -10.52
N ASP A 7 15.46 6.51 -11.33
CA ASP A 7 16.19 7.58 -11.98
C ASP A 7 16.74 8.54 -10.90
N PRO A 8 18.04 8.87 -10.93
CA PRO A 8 18.63 9.81 -9.99
C PRO A 8 18.15 11.26 -10.18
N ALA A 9 17.57 11.58 -11.33
CA ALA A 9 17.00 12.89 -11.64
C ALA A 9 15.52 12.75 -12.01
N VAL A 10 14.69 13.58 -11.41
CA VAL A 10 13.26 13.64 -11.71
C VAL A 10 12.88 15.02 -12.25
N SER A 11 11.86 15.08 -13.11
CA SER A 11 11.36 16.36 -13.59
C SER A 11 10.71 17.14 -12.44
N ARG A 12 10.78 18.48 -12.51
CA ARG A 12 10.06 19.33 -11.55
C ARG A 12 8.56 19.08 -11.58
N GLU A 13 8.02 18.80 -12.77
CA GLU A 13 6.59 18.51 -12.95
C GLU A 13 6.19 17.26 -12.19
N ASP A 14 6.94 16.16 -12.31
CA ASP A 14 6.66 14.89 -11.62
C ASP A 14 6.86 15.01 -10.10
N ALA A 15 7.86 15.78 -9.67
CA ALA A 15 8.06 16.07 -8.25
C ALA A 15 6.87 16.82 -7.66
N VAL A 16 6.40 17.89 -8.32
CA VAL A 16 5.21 18.66 -7.90
C VAL A 16 3.96 17.79 -7.93
N PHE A 17 3.80 16.96 -8.96
CA PHE A 17 2.71 16.00 -9.04
C PHE A 17 2.67 15.09 -7.81
N ASN A 18 3.77 14.40 -7.48
CA ASN A 18 3.82 13.49 -6.34
C ASN A 18 3.59 14.19 -4.99
N VAL A 19 4.11 15.41 -4.81
CA VAL A 19 3.83 16.21 -3.61
C VAL A 19 2.32 16.50 -3.50
N SER A 20 1.66 16.86 -4.61
CA SER A 20 0.21 17.09 -4.61
C SER A 20 -0.59 15.84 -4.26
N ARG A 21 -0.16 14.65 -4.74
CA ARG A 21 -0.78 13.36 -4.40
C ARG A 21 -0.60 13.02 -2.93
N SER A 22 0.57 13.27 -2.37
CA SER A 22 0.83 13.04 -0.94
C SER A 22 -0.07 13.91 -0.04
N ALA A 23 -0.28 15.17 -0.40
CA ALA A 23 -1.20 16.05 0.31
C ALA A 23 -2.66 15.59 0.16
N LEU A 24 -3.07 15.21 -1.05
CA LEU A 24 -4.41 14.70 -1.34
C LEU A 24 -4.71 13.40 -0.57
N LEU A 25 -3.70 12.55 -0.34
CA LEU A 25 -3.85 11.28 0.35
C LEU A 25 -4.34 11.47 1.79
N ILE A 26 -3.93 12.52 2.48
CA ILE A 26 -4.42 12.82 3.83
C ILE A 26 -5.93 13.05 3.82
N ALA A 27 -6.41 13.90 2.89
CA ALA A 27 -7.84 14.15 2.75
C ALA A 27 -8.61 12.89 2.33
N ALA A 28 -8.04 12.10 1.41
CA ALA A 28 -8.63 10.85 0.94
C ALA A 28 -8.80 9.82 2.06
N LEU A 29 -7.81 9.70 2.95
CA LEU A 29 -7.85 8.73 4.07
C LEU A 29 -8.74 9.18 5.22
N THR A 30 -8.97 10.48 5.40
CA THR A 30 -9.65 11.00 6.59
C THR A 30 -11.06 11.52 6.32
N GLN A 31 -11.36 11.95 5.09
CA GLN A 31 -12.59 12.66 4.79
C GLN A 31 -13.28 12.22 3.48
N SER A 32 -12.51 11.88 2.44
CA SER A 32 -13.03 11.71 1.08
C SER A 32 -12.44 10.48 0.39
N PRO A 33 -12.89 9.26 0.75
CA PRO A 33 -12.36 8.01 0.20
C PRO A 33 -12.46 7.88 -1.33
N ASP A 34 -13.37 8.59 -1.96
CA ASP A 34 -13.52 8.70 -3.41
C ASP A 34 -12.28 9.28 -4.11
N LEU A 35 -11.45 10.02 -3.38
CA LEU A 35 -10.18 10.57 -3.88
C LEU A 35 -9.01 9.59 -3.83
N LEU A 36 -9.17 8.39 -3.23
CA LEU A 36 -8.07 7.43 -3.05
C LEU A 36 -7.40 7.03 -4.38
N MET A 37 -8.18 6.85 -5.44
CA MET A 37 -7.64 6.51 -6.75
C MET A 37 -6.67 7.57 -7.27
N ALA A 38 -7.05 8.84 -7.19
CA ALA A 38 -6.21 9.96 -7.60
C ALA A 38 -5.04 10.19 -6.62
N ALA A 39 -5.29 10.07 -5.33
CA ALA A 39 -4.30 10.30 -4.28
C ALA A 39 -3.16 9.26 -4.26
N THR A 40 -3.40 8.08 -4.83
CA THR A 40 -2.43 6.98 -4.92
C THR A 40 -1.73 6.89 -6.28
N GLU A 41 -1.83 7.90 -7.13
CA GLU A 41 -1.03 8.01 -8.33
C GLU A 41 0.42 8.37 -8.00
N ASP A 42 1.37 7.76 -8.73
CA ASP A 42 2.80 7.98 -8.52
C ASP A 42 3.53 8.04 -9.87
N ARG A 43 4.33 9.08 -10.05
CA ARG A 43 5.16 9.28 -11.24
C ARG A 43 6.65 9.07 -10.99
N LEU A 44 7.05 8.86 -9.73
CA LEU A 44 8.46 8.77 -9.36
C LEU A 44 8.96 7.33 -9.18
N HIS A 45 8.12 6.43 -8.67
CA HIS A 45 8.59 5.13 -8.19
C HIS A 45 7.96 3.94 -8.91
N GLN A 46 6.63 3.90 -9.08
CA GLN A 46 5.94 2.70 -9.56
C GLN A 46 6.36 2.33 -10.98
N ASN A 47 6.39 3.29 -11.89
CA ASN A 47 6.77 3.04 -13.29
C ASN A 47 8.22 2.56 -13.42
N SER A 48 9.15 3.15 -12.68
CA SER A 48 10.56 2.75 -12.70
C SER A 48 10.78 1.34 -12.16
N ARG A 49 9.89 0.86 -11.28
CA ARG A 49 9.97 -0.49 -10.69
C ARG A 49 9.21 -1.55 -11.49
N ALA A 50 8.30 -1.16 -12.36
CA ALA A 50 7.45 -2.06 -13.13
C ALA A 50 8.25 -3.13 -13.88
N ALA A 51 9.34 -2.74 -14.55
CA ALA A 51 10.22 -3.65 -15.29
C ALA A 51 10.92 -4.70 -14.39
N ALA A 52 11.20 -4.34 -13.14
CA ALA A 52 11.84 -5.25 -12.18
C ALA A 52 10.84 -6.19 -11.48
N MET A 53 9.54 -5.88 -11.54
CA MET A 53 8.47 -6.63 -10.88
C MET A 53 7.23 -6.74 -11.79
N PRO A 54 7.32 -7.45 -12.94
CA PRO A 54 6.25 -7.45 -13.94
C PRO A 54 4.94 -8.04 -13.42
N GLU A 55 4.96 -9.06 -12.57
CA GLU A 55 3.76 -9.65 -11.97
C GLU A 55 3.07 -8.67 -11.00
N THR A 56 3.85 -7.97 -10.19
CA THR A 56 3.35 -6.94 -9.27
C THR A 56 2.73 -5.77 -10.05
N ASP A 57 3.40 -5.29 -11.10
CA ASP A 57 2.88 -4.23 -11.96
C ASP A 57 1.57 -4.65 -12.65
N SER A 58 1.53 -5.87 -13.18
CA SER A 58 0.34 -6.46 -13.81
C SER A 58 -0.85 -6.50 -12.83
N LEU A 59 -0.63 -6.95 -11.60
CA LEU A 59 -1.67 -7.00 -10.57
C LEU A 59 -2.15 -5.59 -10.16
N VAL A 60 -1.22 -4.65 -9.94
CA VAL A 60 -1.58 -3.26 -9.62
C VAL A 60 -2.44 -2.66 -10.73
N ARG A 61 -2.07 -2.84 -11.99
CA ARG A 61 -2.85 -2.35 -13.14
C ARG A 61 -4.24 -2.97 -13.21
N ALA A 62 -4.35 -4.29 -13.01
CA ALA A 62 -5.64 -4.99 -13.02
C ALA A 62 -6.58 -4.47 -11.91
N LEU A 63 -6.06 -4.32 -10.69
CA LEU A 63 -6.81 -3.78 -9.57
C LEU A 63 -7.23 -2.31 -9.81
N ARG A 64 -6.32 -1.47 -10.32
CA ARG A 64 -6.65 -0.08 -10.65
C ARG A 64 -7.67 0.02 -11.78
N ALA A 65 -7.60 -0.82 -12.81
CA ALA A 65 -8.60 -0.89 -13.89
C ALA A 65 -9.99 -1.30 -13.37
N ALA A 66 -10.04 -2.10 -12.30
CA ALA A 66 -11.27 -2.47 -11.60
C ALA A 66 -11.74 -1.41 -10.57
N GLY A 67 -11.08 -0.26 -10.48
CA GLY A 67 -11.47 0.87 -9.61
C GLY A 67 -10.97 0.76 -8.17
N PHE A 68 -9.90 0.00 -7.91
CA PHE A 68 -9.29 -0.09 -6.59
C PHE A 68 -8.01 0.76 -6.51
N ALA A 69 -7.84 1.50 -5.42
CA ALA A 69 -6.64 2.26 -5.14
C ALA A 69 -5.51 1.30 -4.72
N ALA A 70 -4.90 0.66 -5.71
CA ALA A 70 -3.82 -0.30 -5.54
C ALA A 70 -2.47 0.34 -5.83
N VAL A 71 -1.48 0.03 -4.99
CA VAL A 71 -0.09 0.51 -5.09
C VAL A 71 0.89 -0.58 -4.68
N VAL A 72 2.14 -0.45 -5.11
CA VAL A 72 3.23 -1.26 -4.59
C VAL A 72 3.48 -0.88 -3.13
N SER A 73 3.50 -1.86 -2.23
CA SER A 73 3.80 -1.64 -0.82
C SER A 73 5.30 -1.58 -0.58
N GLY A 74 5.80 -0.42 -0.16
CA GLY A 74 7.23 -0.21 0.08
C GLY A 74 8.09 -0.47 -1.15
N ALA A 75 9.04 -1.39 -1.04
CA ALA A 75 9.91 -1.79 -2.15
C ALA A 75 9.29 -2.87 -3.07
N GLY A 76 8.15 -3.42 -2.71
CA GLY A 76 7.55 -4.58 -3.35
C GLY A 76 8.19 -5.91 -2.87
N PRO A 77 7.76 -7.07 -3.40
CA PRO A 77 6.75 -7.22 -4.43
C PRO A 77 5.29 -7.09 -3.92
N SER A 78 5.07 -6.91 -2.62
CA SER A 78 3.72 -6.82 -2.04
C SER A 78 2.91 -5.66 -2.63
N VAL A 79 1.60 -5.87 -2.78
CA VAL A 79 0.63 -4.87 -3.22
C VAL A 79 -0.25 -4.47 -2.04
N LEU A 80 -0.46 -3.17 -1.86
CA LEU A 80 -1.42 -2.61 -0.91
C LEU A 80 -2.64 -2.11 -1.68
N VAL A 81 -3.82 -2.51 -1.22
CA VAL A 81 -5.10 -2.00 -1.74
C VAL A 81 -5.81 -1.24 -0.62
N LEU A 82 -6.13 0.02 -0.86
CA LEU A 82 -6.95 0.82 0.04
C LEU A 82 -8.41 0.66 -0.39
N ALA A 83 -9.21 0.06 0.49
CA ALA A 83 -10.61 -0.24 0.22
C ALA A 83 -11.50 0.27 1.36
N ASP A 84 -12.55 1.00 1.00
CA ASP A 84 -13.53 1.51 1.94
C ASP A 84 -14.59 0.43 2.21
N GLY A 85 -14.54 -0.12 3.42
CA GLY A 85 -15.47 -1.12 3.91
C GLY A 85 -15.16 -2.58 3.55
N PRO A 86 -15.80 -3.53 4.24
CA PRO A 86 -15.50 -4.97 4.12
C PRO A 86 -15.90 -5.55 2.76
N GLY A 87 -17.00 -5.11 2.16
CA GLY A 87 -17.44 -5.58 0.83
C GLY A 87 -16.41 -5.26 -0.24
N ARG A 88 -15.93 -4.02 -0.28
CA ARG A 88 -14.89 -3.60 -1.24
C ARG A 88 -13.58 -4.38 -1.10
N ARG A 89 -13.24 -4.82 0.13
CA ARG A 89 -12.06 -5.68 0.35
C ARG A 89 -12.23 -7.05 -0.28
N LEU A 90 -13.42 -7.67 -0.17
CA LEU A 90 -13.71 -8.95 -0.80
C LEU A 90 -13.71 -8.85 -2.32
N ASP A 91 -14.26 -7.76 -2.88
CA ASP A 91 -14.24 -7.52 -4.32
C ASP A 91 -12.80 -7.38 -4.84
N ALA A 92 -11.94 -6.68 -4.11
CA ALA A 92 -10.53 -6.56 -4.49
C ALA A 92 -9.79 -7.91 -4.48
N VAL A 93 -10.07 -8.76 -3.49
CA VAL A 93 -9.53 -10.13 -3.44
C VAL A 93 -10.00 -10.94 -4.64
N ALA A 94 -11.29 -10.88 -4.99
CA ALA A 94 -11.82 -11.59 -6.15
C ALA A 94 -11.16 -11.16 -7.47
N VAL A 95 -10.89 -9.87 -7.65
CA VAL A 95 -10.13 -9.35 -8.81
C VAL A 95 -8.70 -9.88 -8.81
N ALA A 96 -8.02 -9.86 -7.67
CA ALA A 96 -6.65 -10.36 -7.55
C ALA A 96 -6.57 -11.86 -7.87
N ASP A 97 -7.44 -12.68 -7.30
CA ASP A 97 -7.46 -14.12 -7.50
C ASP A 97 -7.75 -14.48 -8.97
N ALA A 98 -8.71 -13.80 -9.59
CA ALA A 98 -9.04 -14.00 -11.01
C ALA A 98 -7.86 -13.63 -11.92
N HIS A 99 -7.10 -12.58 -11.59
CA HIS A 99 -5.96 -12.11 -12.38
C HIS A 99 -4.72 -12.98 -12.21
N THR A 100 -4.45 -13.47 -11.00
CA THR A 100 -3.20 -14.14 -10.63
C THR A 100 -3.31 -15.66 -10.56
N SER A 101 -4.48 -16.23 -10.83
CA SER A 101 -4.77 -17.67 -10.68
C SER A 101 -4.41 -18.21 -9.28
N GLY A 102 -4.58 -17.37 -8.25
CA GLY A 102 -4.38 -17.76 -6.85
C GLY A 102 -2.92 -17.87 -6.40
N THR A 103 -1.95 -17.32 -7.15
CA THR A 103 -0.53 -17.34 -6.75
C THR A 103 -0.19 -16.32 -5.67
N TRP A 104 -1.07 -15.34 -5.43
CA TRP A 104 -0.93 -14.31 -4.40
C TRP A 104 -1.76 -14.65 -3.17
N GLN A 105 -1.20 -14.36 -2.00
CA GLN A 105 -1.89 -14.55 -0.72
C GLN A 105 -2.50 -13.23 -0.26
N PRO A 106 -3.83 -13.09 -0.25
CA PRO A 106 -4.49 -11.89 0.25
C PRO A 106 -4.50 -11.88 1.78
N LEU A 107 -4.19 -10.72 2.37
CA LEU A 107 -4.31 -10.44 3.79
C LEU A 107 -5.35 -9.34 3.98
N MET A 108 -6.49 -9.67 4.57
CA MET A 108 -7.54 -8.70 4.87
C MET A 108 -7.28 -8.05 6.22
N LEU A 109 -6.75 -6.83 6.19
CA LEU A 109 -6.36 -6.07 7.38
C LEU A 109 -7.38 -4.96 7.66
N ALA A 110 -7.51 -4.59 8.91
CA ALA A 110 -8.19 -3.38 9.34
C ALA A 110 -7.17 -2.36 9.86
N VAL A 111 -7.51 -1.07 9.79
CA VAL A 111 -6.71 -0.04 10.42
C VAL A 111 -6.81 -0.18 11.94
N ASP A 112 -5.67 -0.24 12.61
CA ASP A 112 -5.61 -0.22 14.07
C ASP A 112 -5.60 1.24 14.56
N PHE A 113 -6.68 1.65 15.22
CA PHE A 113 -6.85 3.00 15.74
C PHE A 113 -6.10 3.24 17.05
N LEU A 114 -5.64 2.19 17.72
CA LEU A 114 -4.87 2.30 18.96
C LEU A 114 -3.37 2.48 18.70
N GLY A 115 -2.91 2.09 17.51
CA GLY A 115 -1.49 2.14 17.15
C GLY A 115 -0.66 1.09 17.89
N GLY A 116 0.64 1.34 17.98
CA GLY A 116 1.56 0.44 18.67
C GLY A 116 1.37 0.47 20.18
N THR A 117 1.20 -0.69 20.81
CA THR A 117 1.10 -0.83 22.26
C THR A 117 2.26 -1.63 22.80
N VAL A 118 2.81 -1.22 23.95
CA VAL A 118 3.83 -1.98 24.68
C VAL A 118 3.21 -2.55 25.94
N ARG A 119 3.30 -3.87 26.11
CA ARG A 119 2.92 -4.54 27.37
C ARG A 119 4.21 -4.91 28.11
N ALA A 120 4.35 -4.46 29.36
CA ALA A 120 5.40 -4.98 30.23
C ALA A 120 5.08 -6.44 30.54
N SER A 121 6.02 -7.36 30.32
CA SER A 121 5.90 -8.73 30.80
C SER A 121 6.01 -8.74 32.33
N ALA A 122 5.10 -9.43 33.01
CA ALA A 122 5.09 -9.56 34.47
C ALA A 122 6.18 -10.53 35.00
N GLU A 123 7.16 -10.90 34.20
CA GLU A 123 8.29 -11.74 34.63
C GLU A 123 9.41 -10.87 35.17
N GLY A 124 9.38 -10.62 36.48
CA GLY A 124 10.45 -9.89 37.19
C GLY A 124 10.14 -9.54 38.64
N ALA A 125 8.97 -9.88 39.16
CA ALA A 125 8.63 -9.71 40.55
C ALA A 125 8.64 -11.05 41.29
N SER A 126 9.81 -11.69 41.37
CA SER A 126 10.02 -12.83 42.32
C SER A 126 11.42 -12.74 42.89
N SER A 127 11.43 -12.71 44.24
CA SER A 127 12.56 -12.97 45.14
C SER A 127 13.63 -11.87 45.30
N HIS A 128 13.37 -11.00 46.25
CA HIS A 128 14.33 -10.66 47.31
C HIS A 128 13.55 -10.37 48.59
N GLU A 129 13.10 -11.46 49.24
CA GLU A 129 12.98 -11.51 50.70
C GLU A 129 14.16 -12.34 51.21
N LEU A 130 15.06 -11.67 51.91
CA LEU A 130 15.81 -12.13 53.08
C LEU A 130 16.37 -10.92 53.82
#